data_791c08a76975b5f6c8a840cca87793d6
#
_entry.id   791c08a76975b5f6c8a840cca87793d6
#
_cell.length_a   1.000
_cell.length_b   1.000
_cell.length_c   1.000
_cell.angle_alpha   90.00
_cell.angle_beta   90.00
_cell.angle_gamma   90.00
#
_symmetry.space_group_name_H-M   'P 1'
#
loop_
_entity.id
_entity.type
_entity.pdbx_description
1 polymer ?
#
loop_
_entity_poly.entity_id
_entity_poly.type
_entity_poly.pdbx_seq_one_letter_code
_entity_poly.pdbx_strand_id
1 'polypeptide(L)'
;MSVLFSVTKWNEEPIDEQKTAFPINRVRAEYELEGDLLGKAWVEYLLYYLESNKEDGHLATARITGFLHFEGQYKGKTGTFTAAEKGIFDKGSLDSPGMIIKSTGGLQALTGSYQYDFIGETNKLILNFKDDE
;
A
#
# COMPACT_ATOMS: atom_id res chain seq x y z
N MET A 1 15.60 1.03 7.80
CA MET A 1 14.48 1.05 8.76
C MET A 1 13.30 0.30 8.15
N SER A 2 12.78 -0.68 8.85
CA SER A 2 11.72 -1.52 8.33
C SER A 2 10.56 -1.63 9.32
N VAL A 3 9.37 -1.87 8.77
CA VAL A 3 8.14 -2.01 9.53
C VAL A 3 7.49 -3.31 9.06
N LEU A 4 7.08 -4.14 10.00
CA LEU A 4 6.30 -5.33 9.68
C LEU A 4 4.85 -4.91 9.44
N PHE A 5 4.22 -5.48 8.43
CA PHE A 5 2.81 -5.27 8.24
C PHE A 5 2.09 -6.58 7.94
N SER A 6 0.84 -6.64 8.34
CA SER A 6 -0.04 -7.75 8.02
C SER A 6 -1.31 -7.22 7.38
N VAL A 7 -1.80 -7.93 6.37
CA VAL A 7 -3.06 -7.60 5.71
C VAL A 7 -4.18 -8.23 6.52
N THR A 8 -5.03 -7.41 7.12
CA THR A 8 -6.15 -7.88 7.94
C THR A 8 -7.44 -7.99 7.16
N LYS A 9 -7.56 -7.21 6.07
CA LYS A 9 -8.70 -7.28 5.15
C LYS A 9 -8.24 -7.00 3.74
N TRP A 10 -8.83 -7.71 2.79
CA TRP A 10 -8.61 -7.48 1.37
C TRP A 10 -9.92 -7.71 0.63
N ASN A 11 -10.48 -6.66 0.07
CA ASN A 11 -11.71 -6.73 -0.72
C ASN A 11 -11.41 -6.21 -2.11
N GLU A 12 -11.58 -7.06 -3.08
CA GLU A 12 -11.34 -6.71 -4.48
C GLU A 12 -12.62 -6.93 -5.27
N GLU A 13 -13.03 -5.95 -6.06
CA GLU A 13 -14.24 -6.05 -6.87
C GLU A 13 -14.05 -5.32 -8.20
N PRO A 14 -14.69 -5.78 -9.28
CA PRO A 14 -14.68 -5.04 -10.54
C PRO A 14 -15.46 -3.74 -10.39
N ILE A 15 -14.93 -2.65 -10.92
CA ILE A 15 -15.62 -1.35 -10.87
C ILE A 15 -16.50 -1.12 -12.11
N ASP A 16 -16.37 -1.98 -13.09
CA ASP A 16 -17.05 -1.87 -14.37
C ASP A 16 -17.56 -3.25 -14.77
N GLU A 17 -18.67 -3.31 -15.51
CA GLU A 17 -19.21 -4.55 -16.03
C GLU A 17 -18.43 -5.03 -17.25
N GLN A 18 -17.11 -4.93 -17.18
CA GLN A 18 -16.18 -5.45 -18.19
C GLN A 18 -16.34 -4.81 -19.57
N LYS A 19 -16.46 -3.50 -19.60
CA LYS A 19 -16.54 -2.76 -20.85
C LYS A 19 -15.18 -2.59 -21.51
N THR A 20 -14.11 -3.02 -20.84
CA THR A 20 -12.76 -2.96 -21.38
C THR A 20 -12.25 -4.37 -21.64
N ALA A 21 -11.24 -4.50 -22.52
CA ALA A 21 -10.62 -5.78 -22.82
C ALA A 21 -9.91 -6.37 -21.61
N PHE A 22 -9.45 -5.52 -20.70
CA PHE A 22 -8.80 -5.93 -19.45
C PHE A 22 -9.55 -5.33 -18.28
N PRO A 23 -9.82 -6.12 -17.23
CA PRO A 23 -10.63 -5.63 -16.11
C PRO A 23 -9.91 -4.58 -15.29
N ILE A 24 -10.69 -3.66 -14.76
CA ILE A 24 -10.24 -2.72 -13.73
C ILE A 24 -10.97 -3.09 -12.45
N ASN A 25 -10.20 -3.34 -11.40
CA ASN A 25 -10.75 -3.67 -10.09
C ASN A 25 -10.42 -2.60 -9.07
N ARG A 26 -11.34 -2.43 -8.12
CA ARG A 26 -11.09 -1.64 -6.91
C ARG A 26 -10.65 -2.59 -5.81
N VAL A 27 -9.60 -2.21 -5.08
CA VAL A 27 -9.17 -2.92 -3.89
C VAL A 27 -9.28 -2.00 -2.69
N ARG A 28 -9.90 -2.51 -1.64
CA ARG A 28 -9.87 -1.92 -0.30
C ARG A 28 -9.20 -2.91 0.62
N ALA A 29 -8.18 -2.46 1.31
CA ALA A 29 -7.47 -3.32 2.23
C ALA A 29 -7.16 -2.58 3.53
N GLU A 30 -6.98 -3.35 4.59
CA GLU A 30 -6.55 -2.84 5.88
C GLU A 30 -5.29 -3.58 6.28
N TYR A 31 -4.34 -2.82 6.80
CA TYR A 31 -3.07 -3.35 7.30
C TYR A 31 -2.91 -2.99 8.77
N GLU A 32 -2.25 -3.88 9.51
CA GLU A 32 -1.70 -3.55 10.82
C GLU A 32 -0.19 -3.46 10.69
N LEU A 33 0.38 -2.43 11.30
CA LEU A 33 1.81 -2.13 11.23
C LEU A 33 2.42 -2.20 12.61
N GLU A 34 3.64 -2.78 12.66
CA GLU A 34 4.42 -2.90 13.89
C GLU A 34 5.87 -2.47 13.61
N GLY A 35 6.46 -1.78 14.56
CA GLY A 35 7.81 -1.28 14.47
C GLY A 35 7.84 0.23 14.63
N ASP A 36 8.67 0.90 13.83
CA ASP A 36 8.75 2.36 13.86
C ASP A 36 7.43 3.02 13.49
N LEU A 37 6.65 2.40 12.61
CA LEU A 37 5.24 2.73 12.44
C LEU A 37 4.44 1.71 13.23
N LEU A 38 3.58 2.19 14.10
CA LEU A 38 2.71 1.35 14.92
C LEU A 38 1.29 1.86 14.78
N GLY A 39 0.41 1.03 14.23
CA GLY A 39 -0.99 1.41 14.05
C GLY A 39 -1.63 0.70 12.88
N LYS A 40 -2.57 1.38 12.23
CA LYS A 40 -3.36 0.83 11.14
C LYS A 40 -3.23 1.67 9.89
N ALA A 41 -3.32 0.99 8.75
CA ALA A 41 -3.36 1.66 7.46
C ALA A 41 -4.51 1.11 6.63
N TRP A 42 -5.08 1.97 5.82
CA TRP A 42 -6.13 1.62 4.86
C TRP A 42 -5.62 1.98 3.48
N VAL A 43 -5.83 1.09 2.53
CA VAL A 43 -5.47 1.35 1.14
C VAL A 43 -6.71 1.31 0.25
N GLU A 44 -6.73 2.18 -0.72
CA GLU A 44 -7.69 2.19 -1.82
C GLU A 44 -6.89 2.18 -3.11
N TYR A 45 -7.03 1.10 -3.89
CA TYR A 45 -6.30 0.94 -5.14
C TYR A 45 -7.27 0.77 -6.30
N LEU A 46 -6.80 1.18 -7.47
CA LEU A 46 -7.34 0.74 -8.75
C LEU A 46 -6.28 -0.15 -9.38
N LEU A 47 -6.71 -1.34 -9.81
CA LEU A 47 -5.87 -2.31 -10.48
C LEU A 47 -6.33 -2.45 -11.92
N TYR A 48 -5.44 -2.17 -12.85
CA TYR A 48 -5.69 -2.42 -14.27
C TYR A 48 -4.88 -3.64 -14.68
N TYR A 49 -5.58 -4.74 -14.98
CA TYR A 49 -4.92 -5.99 -15.31
C TYR A 49 -4.40 -5.95 -16.74
N LEU A 50 -3.10 -6.10 -16.89
CA LEU A 50 -2.43 -6.17 -18.18
C LEU A 50 -2.41 -7.60 -18.70
N GLU A 51 -2.37 -8.54 -17.77
CA GLU A 51 -2.31 -9.96 -18.06
C GLU A 51 -3.03 -10.66 -16.92
N SER A 52 -3.96 -11.56 -17.24
CA SER A 52 -4.64 -12.32 -16.21
C SER A 52 -4.52 -13.80 -16.48
N ASN A 53 -4.29 -14.57 -15.41
CA ASN A 53 -4.31 -16.01 -15.49
C ASN A 53 -5.55 -16.51 -14.78
N LYS A 54 -6.47 -17.11 -15.51
CA LYS A 54 -7.75 -17.59 -14.96
C LYS A 54 -7.57 -18.77 -14.03
N GLU A 55 -6.48 -19.50 -14.16
CA GLU A 55 -6.22 -20.67 -13.33
C GLU A 55 -5.53 -20.31 -12.02
N ASP A 56 -4.71 -19.26 -12.03
CA ASP A 56 -3.98 -18.80 -10.86
C ASP A 56 -3.84 -17.28 -10.88
N GLY A 57 -4.59 -16.61 -10.00
CA GLY A 57 -4.55 -15.17 -9.88
C GLY A 57 -3.18 -14.63 -9.46
N HIS A 58 -2.32 -15.46 -8.83
CA HIS A 58 -0.97 -15.05 -8.46
C HIS A 58 -0.06 -14.83 -9.68
N LEU A 59 -0.45 -15.33 -10.84
CA LEU A 59 0.31 -15.14 -12.08
C LEU A 59 -0.17 -13.92 -12.87
N ALA A 60 -1.13 -13.18 -12.33
CA ALA A 60 -1.63 -11.97 -12.99
C ALA A 60 -0.65 -10.81 -12.85
N THR A 61 -0.67 -9.92 -13.81
CA THR A 61 0.10 -8.67 -13.80
C THR A 61 -0.86 -7.50 -13.92
N ALA A 62 -0.72 -6.50 -13.04
CA ALA A 62 -1.59 -5.34 -13.02
C ALA A 62 -0.82 -4.06 -12.74
N ARG A 63 -1.32 -2.96 -13.29
CA ARG A 63 -0.90 -1.62 -12.89
C ARG A 63 -1.74 -1.19 -11.70
N ILE A 64 -1.09 -0.52 -10.74
CA ILE A 64 -1.74 -0.08 -9.50
C ILE A 64 -1.59 1.42 -9.37
N THR A 65 -2.67 2.08 -8.95
CA THR A 65 -2.64 3.46 -8.49
C THR A 65 -3.61 3.60 -7.32
N GLY A 66 -3.24 4.41 -6.34
CA GLY A 66 -4.12 4.62 -5.21
C GLY A 66 -3.45 5.35 -4.06
N PHE A 67 -4.05 5.17 -2.88
CA PHE A 67 -3.63 5.89 -1.68
C PHE A 67 -3.59 4.93 -0.50
N LEU A 68 -2.64 5.20 0.39
CA LEU A 68 -2.57 4.57 1.70
C LEU A 68 -2.75 5.65 2.75
N HIS A 69 -3.66 5.42 3.68
CA HIS A 69 -3.88 6.32 4.82
C HIS A 69 -3.46 5.61 6.10
N PHE A 70 -2.55 6.20 6.85
CA PHE A 70 -2.02 5.65 8.09
C PHE A 70 -2.50 6.47 9.29
N GLU A 71 -2.90 5.77 10.35
CA GLU A 71 -3.18 6.36 11.65
C GLU A 71 -2.44 5.59 12.73
N GLY A 72 -1.69 6.29 13.56
CA GLY A 72 -0.95 5.66 14.64
C GLY A 72 0.23 6.47 15.07
N GLN A 73 1.34 5.79 15.32
CA GLN A 73 2.55 6.42 15.86
C GLN A 73 3.75 6.17 14.95
N TYR A 74 4.60 7.16 14.85
CA TYR A 74 5.93 7.04 14.28
C TYR A 74 6.93 7.48 15.33
N LYS A 75 7.73 6.52 15.84
CA LYS A 75 8.74 6.80 16.88
C LYS A 75 8.15 7.57 18.07
N GLY A 76 6.98 7.15 18.53
CA GLY A 76 6.32 7.73 19.69
C GLY A 76 5.49 8.98 19.44
N LYS A 77 5.51 9.52 18.21
CA LYS A 77 4.67 10.66 17.83
C LYS A 77 3.38 10.17 17.19
N THR A 78 2.25 10.63 17.66
CA THR A 78 0.93 10.20 17.19
C THR A 78 0.38 11.15 16.14
N GLY A 79 -0.16 10.59 15.08
CA GLY A 79 -0.78 11.37 14.02
C GLY A 79 -1.18 10.52 12.85
N THR A 80 -1.33 11.15 11.69
CA THR A 80 -1.73 10.47 10.46
C THR A 80 -0.86 10.92 9.30
N PHE A 81 -0.79 10.10 8.26
CA PHE A 81 -0.33 10.54 6.95
C PHE A 81 -1.10 9.83 5.85
N THR A 82 -1.11 10.45 4.69
CA THR A 82 -1.62 9.85 3.47
C THR A 82 -0.51 9.83 2.45
N ALA A 83 -0.34 8.69 1.81
CA ALA A 83 0.67 8.51 0.76
C ALA A 83 -0.02 8.15 -0.56
N ALA A 84 0.55 8.62 -1.64
CA ALA A 84 0.15 8.21 -2.98
C ALA A 84 1.02 7.04 -3.42
N GLU A 85 0.40 6.01 -3.96
CA GLU A 85 1.09 4.82 -4.46
C GLU A 85 0.81 4.64 -5.94
N LYS A 86 1.82 4.23 -6.67
CA LYS A 86 1.72 3.92 -8.08
C LYS A 86 2.77 2.88 -8.41
N GLY A 87 2.36 1.79 -9.05
CA GLY A 87 3.32 0.73 -9.33
C GLY A 87 2.71 -0.43 -10.07
N ILE A 88 3.24 -1.61 -9.80
CA ILE A 88 2.92 -2.83 -10.51
C ILE A 88 2.74 -3.96 -9.50
N PHE A 89 1.70 -4.75 -9.71
CA PHE A 89 1.55 -6.07 -9.11
C PHE A 89 1.95 -7.08 -10.18
N ASP A 90 2.92 -7.93 -9.88
CA ASP A 90 3.43 -8.91 -10.84
C ASP A 90 3.66 -10.24 -10.14
N LYS A 91 2.81 -11.21 -10.49
CA LYS A 91 2.96 -12.60 -10.03
C LYS A 91 3.11 -12.72 -8.52
N GLY A 92 2.25 -12.04 -7.78
CA GLY A 92 2.25 -12.09 -6.32
C GLY A 92 3.16 -11.09 -5.63
N SER A 93 3.96 -10.33 -6.37
CA SER A 93 4.83 -9.30 -5.82
C SER A 93 4.28 -7.92 -6.07
N LEU A 94 4.26 -7.09 -5.05
CA LEU A 94 3.79 -5.72 -5.13
C LEU A 94 4.99 -4.76 -5.13
N ASP A 95 5.18 -4.05 -6.24
CA ASP A 95 6.15 -2.98 -6.36
C ASP A 95 5.41 -1.68 -6.58
N SER A 96 5.00 -1.06 -5.49
CA SER A 96 4.16 0.13 -5.50
C SER A 96 4.67 1.12 -4.45
N PRO A 97 5.78 1.81 -4.75
CA PRO A 97 6.33 2.76 -3.79
C PRO A 97 5.31 3.85 -3.46
N GLY A 98 5.30 4.25 -2.20
CA GLY A 98 4.42 5.30 -1.71
C GLY A 98 5.20 6.55 -1.37
N MET A 99 4.60 7.71 -1.64
CA MET A 99 5.16 9.00 -1.27
C MET A 99 4.16 9.74 -0.40
N ILE A 100 4.60 10.19 0.77
CA ILE A 100 3.74 10.94 1.68
C ILE A 100 3.34 12.26 1.01
N ILE A 101 2.05 12.52 0.94
CA ILE A 101 1.51 13.75 0.35
C ILE A 101 0.91 14.69 1.39
N LYS A 102 0.53 14.17 2.55
CA LYS A 102 -0.03 14.98 3.63
C LYS A 102 0.14 14.27 4.97
N SER A 103 0.50 15.01 5.99
CA SER A 103 0.68 14.50 7.34
C SER A 103 0.00 15.44 8.34
N THR A 104 -0.52 14.88 9.44
CA THR A 104 -1.24 15.65 10.45
C THR A 104 -0.85 15.22 11.86
N GLY A 105 -1.26 16.02 12.85
CA GLY A 105 -1.00 15.74 14.25
C GLY A 105 0.47 15.81 14.59
N GLY A 106 0.94 14.90 15.42
CA GLY A 106 2.36 14.81 15.77
C GLY A 106 3.26 14.41 14.62
N LEU A 107 2.68 14.02 13.48
CA LEU A 107 3.43 13.63 12.28
C LEU A 107 3.44 14.73 11.21
N GLN A 108 2.99 15.93 11.52
CA GLN A 108 2.82 16.98 10.50
C GLN A 108 4.11 17.34 9.76
N ALA A 109 5.27 17.12 10.35
CA ALA A 109 6.56 17.38 9.71
C ALA A 109 7.11 16.17 8.93
N LEU A 110 6.41 15.04 8.97
CA LEU A 110 6.87 13.81 8.35
C LEU A 110 6.71 13.88 6.84
N THR A 111 7.82 13.60 6.13
CA THR A 111 7.85 13.49 4.67
C THR A 111 8.62 12.26 4.26
N GLY A 112 8.60 11.93 2.98
CA GLY A 112 9.40 10.86 2.44
C GLY A 112 8.58 9.81 1.73
N SER A 113 9.16 8.62 1.65
CA SER A 113 8.60 7.53 0.86
C SER A 113 8.79 6.19 1.56
N TYR A 114 8.14 5.17 1.03
CA TYR A 114 8.33 3.79 1.48
C TYR A 114 8.24 2.84 0.29
N GLN A 115 8.75 1.64 0.50
CA GLN A 115 8.67 0.56 -0.48
C GLN A 115 8.22 -0.71 0.20
N TYR A 116 7.55 -1.57 -0.55
CA TYR A 116 7.18 -2.89 -0.08
C TYR A 116 8.33 -3.87 -0.27
N ASP A 117 8.53 -4.73 0.71
CA ASP A 117 9.52 -5.79 0.66
C ASP A 117 8.86 -7.10 1.08
N PHE A 118 8.75 -8.03 0.13
CA PHE A 118 8.15 -9.34 0.35
C PHE A 118 9.19 -10.46 0.38
N ILE A 119 10.45 -10.12 0.62
CA ILE A 119 11.51 -11.12 0.68
C ILE A 119 11.36 -11.96 1.94
N GLY A 120 11.28 -13.29 1.77
CA GLY A 120 11.07 -14.22 2.87
C GLY A 120 9.59 -14.41 3.21
N GLU A 121 9.30 -14.80 4.44
CA GLU A 121 7.96 -15.10 4.90
C GLU A 121 7.25 -13.91 5.54
N THR A 122 7.93 -12.77 5.63
CA THR A 122 7.38 -11.58 6.28
C THR A 122 7.14 -10.47 5.28
N ASN A 123 6.05 -9.74 5.49
CA ASN A 123 5.74 -8.55 4.72
C ASN A 123 6.30 -7.33 5.44
N LYS A 124 7.10 -6.55 4.75
CA LYS A 124 7.76 -5.37 5.34
C LYS A 124 7.57 -4.14 4.48
N LEU A 125 7.55 -3.00 5.15
CA LEU A 125 7.71 -1.70 4.49
C LEU A 125 9.11 -1.19 4.83
N ILE A 126 9.84 -0.77 3.82
CA ILE A 126 11.13 -0.13 3.98
C ILE A 126 10.91 1.37 3.92
N LEU A 127 11.20 2.07 5.00
CA LEU A 127 10.91 3.49 5.14
C LEU A 127 12.10 4.35 4.76
N ASN A 128 11.83 5.42 4.04
CA ASN A 128 12.79 6.48 3.78
C ASN A 128 12.11 7.81 4.15
N PHE A 129 11.91 7.98 5.45
CA PHE A 129 11.17 9.10 6.02
C PHE A 129 12.11 10.16 6.57
N LYS A 130 11.64 11.39 6.54
CA LYS A 130 12.27 12.54 7.19
C LYS A 130 11.25 13.19 8.11
N ASP A 131 11.69 13.53 9.31
CA ASP A 131 10.88 14.21 10.30
C ASP A 131 11.61 15.50 10.67
N ASP A 132 11.40 16.51 9.83
CA ASP A 132 12.09 17.80 9.93
C ASP A 132 11.35 18.73 10.89
N GLU A 133 11.55 18.53 12.16
CA GLU A 133 11.06 19.50 13.16
C GLU A 133 12.00 20.67 13.33
#